data_3abc975a11b6c47f6f34984d6838aee0
#
_entry.id   3abc975a11b6c47f6f34984d6838aee0
#
_cell.length_a   1.000
_cell.length_b   1.000
_cell.length_c   1.000
_cell.angle_alpha   90.00
_cell.angle_beta   90.00
_cell.angle_gamma   90.00
#
_symmetry.space_group_name_H-M   'P 1'
#
loop_
_entity.id
_entity.type
_entity.pdbx_description
1 polymer ?
#
loop_
_entity_poly.entity_id
_entity_poly.type
_entity_poly.pdbx_seq_one_letter_code
_entity_poly.pdbx_strand_id
1 'polypeptide(L)'
;MRYLTVILLFSTLLLTSCFKDEAKNAECDILSVWIEGDDYKDCFYQPETDMRQDNVLASNSQIVFNVKSLLSLPEIPLQFTLTPGATIEPANGSMQDFSNGPVTYKVTSEDGQWSRTYTVEFREAEMPKVEFDFENYEIVDGSMLFISYKYYSWFEYDRSGNKRSVWATGNQGFGMGNSNLSADEYPTVPFDNGHEGKCVRMRTLSAGPLAEALKKYMAAGNLFIGAFDVDKALTSSLESTLMGKDFAFPARPLKVKGYYKYTPGPVYRNEVNDVVPGKIDEADIYAVLYRNKDENGDPVVLDGGNVLTSKYVVSKARVESLPPTETWKPFEMFFEEIAPVEDNLLDNYGYNLALVFSSSKDGALFCGAIGSTLYIDDVDISIEKNDDLEEEGKQ
;
A
#
# COMPACT_ATOMS: atom_id res chain seq x y z
N MET A 1 -29.58 17.44 70.86
CA MET A 1 -29.22 16.03 70.67
C MET A 1 -30.14 15.21 69.73
N ARG A 2 -31.45 15.48 69.66
CA ARG A 2 -32.38 14.73 68.76
C ARG A 2 -32.16 14.98 67.26
N TYR A 3 -31.67 16.13 66.86
CA TYR A 3 -31.45 16.43 65.44
C TYR A 3 -30.11 15.90 64.92
N LEU A 4 -29.12 15.71 65.78
CA LEU A 4 -27.80 15.14 65.39
C LEU A 4 -27.91 13.64 65.07
N THR A 5 -28.82 12.93 65.79
CA THR A 5 -29.05 11.47 65.57
C THR A 5 -29.80 11.21 64.26
N VAL A 6 -30.70 12.10 63.86
CA VAL A 6 -31.44 11.99 62.58
C VAL A 6 -30.53 12.28 61.38
N ILE A 7 -29.63 13.23 61.49
CA ILE A 7 -28.62 13.53 60.41
C ILE A 7 -27.61 12.41 60.27
N LEU A 8 -27.21 11.74 61.37
CA LEU A 8 -26.31 10.58 61.28
C LEU A 8 -26.98 9.36 60.68
N LEU A 9 -28.28 9.14 60.96
CA LEU A 9 -29.06 8.03 60.33
C LEU A 9 -29.34 8.28 58.85
N PHE A 10 -29.50 9.52 58.41
CA PHE A 10 -29.69 9.85 56.97
C PHE A 10 -28.41 9.80 56.17
N SER A 11 -27.26 10.05 56.84
CA SER A 11 -25.91 9.95 56.22
C SER A 11 -25.45 8.51 55.96
N THR A 12 -25.96 7.54 56.77
CA THR A 12 -25.63 6.13 56.58
C THR A 12 -26.47 5.43 55.52
N LEU A 13 -27.63 6.02 55.14
CA LEU A 13 -28.46 5.47 54.03
C LEU A 13 -27.99 5.87 52.64
N LEU A 14 -27.05 6.83 52.50
CA LEU A 14 -26.51 7.27 51.20
C LEU A 14 -25.25 6.51 50.79
N LEU A 15 -24.76 5.54 51.58
CA LEU A 15 -23.58 4.74 51.25
C LEU A 15 -23.86 3.33 50.70
N THR A 16 -25.12 2.98 50.52
CA THR A 16 -25.48 1.81 49.71
C THR A 16 -25.60 2.25 48.24
N SER A 17 -24.50 2.79 47.70
CA SER A 17 -24.34 2.76 46.28
C SER A 17 -24.32 1.27 45.85
N CYS A 18 -25.40 0.81 45.25
CA CYS A 18 -25.41 -0.44 44.52
C CYS A 18 -24.25 -0.33 43.52
N PHE A 19 -23.14 -1.04 43.77
CA PHE A 19 -22.31 -1.53 42.70
C PHE A 19 -23.21 -2.49 41.93
N LYS A 20 -23.90 -1.99 40.91
CA LYS A 20 -24.41 -2.87 39.88
C LYS A 20 -23.16 -3.49 39.27
N ASP A 21 -23.04 -4.80 39.38
CA ASP A 21 -22.07 -5.52 38.59
C ASP A 21 -22.20 -5.02 37.14
N GLU A 22 -21.11 -4.56 36.57
CA GLU A 22 -21.08 -4.11 35.19
C GLU A 22 -21.58 -5.25 34.30
N ALA A 23 -22.45 -4.96 33.35
CA ALA A 23 -22.95 -5.99 32.46
C ALA A 23 -21.78 -6.63 31.72
N LYS A 24 -21.75 -7.95 31.70
CA LYS A 24 -20.71 -8.70 30.98
C LYS A 24 -20.65 -8.31 29.53
N ASN A 25 -19.43 -8.21 29.00
CA ASN A 25 -19.20 -7.83 27.62
C ASN A 25 -19.72 -8.91 26.64
N ALA A 26 -20.42 -8.50 25.61
CA ALA A 26 -20.94 -9.35 24.55
C ALA A 26 -20.00 -9.46 23.35
N GLU A 27 -18.91 -8.68 23.30
CA GLU A 27 -17.95 -8.70 22.21
C GLU A 27 -17.03 -9.91 22.31
N CYS A 28 -16.64 -10.47 21.16
CA CYS A 28 -15.80 -11.67 21.07
C CYS A 28 -14.76 -11.52 19.94
N ASP A 29 -13.97 -10.43 19.98
CA ASP A 29 -13.03 -10.09 18.92
C ASP A 29 -11.58 -10.28 19.35
N ILE A 30 -10.72 -10.67 18.36
CA ILE A 30 -9.27 -10.53 18.45
C ILE A 30 -8.94 -9.08 18.08
N LEU A 31 -8.25 -8.35 18.95
CA LEU A 31 -7.81 -6.97 18.73
C LEU A 31 -6.40 -6.91 18.15
N SER A 32 -5.52 -7.80 18.61
CA SER A 32 -4.18 -7.97 18.06
C SER A 32 -3.70 -9.41 18.27
N VAL A 33 -2.73 -9.84 17.47
CA VAL A 33 -2.08 -11.14 17.55
C VAL A 33 -0.59 -10.97 17.30
N TRP A 34 0.25 -11.67 18.09
CA TRP A 34 1.71 -11.61 17.90
C TRP A 34 2.38 -12.90 18.37
N ILE A 35 3.64 -13.03 17.95
CA ILE A 35 4.54 -14.10 18.34
C ILE A 35 5.57 -13.50 19.30
N GLU A 36 5.75 -14.11 20.46
CA GLU A 36 6.70 -13.66 21.48
C GLU A 36 7.91 -14.58 21.53
N GLY A 37 9.12 -13.99 21.58
CA GLY A 37 10.38 -14.70 21.71
C GLY A 37 11.31 -14.54 20.52
N ASP A 38 12.61 -14.42 20.82
CA ASP A 38 13.64 -14.25 19.80
C ASP A 38 13.87 -15.53 18.97
N ASP A 39 13.50 -16.69 19.51
CA ASP A 39 13.69 -18.00 18.86
C ASP A 39 12.89 -18.15 17.55
N TYR A 40 11.87 -17.31 17.34
CA TYR A 40 11.03 -17.34 16.15
C TYR A 40 11.44 -16.32 15.07
N LYS A 41 12.35 -15.39 15.39
CA LYS A 41 12.74 -14.31 14.47
C LYS A 41 13.31 -14.83 13.16
N ASP A 42 14.05 -15.91 13.19
CA ASP A 42 14.67 -16.51 12.00
C ASP A 42 13.64 -17.07 11.01
N CYS A 43 12.40 -17.30 11.43
CA CYS A 43 11.32 -17.74 10.55
C CYS A 43 10.75 -16.61 9.69
N PHE A 44 11.09 -15.34 9.97
CA PHE A 44 10.50 -14.16 9.32
C PHE A 44 11.55 -13.31 8.61
N TYR A 45 11.15 -12.61 7.56
CA TYR A 45 12.03 -11.68 6.84
C TYR A 45 12.21 -10.37 7.61
N GLN A 46 11.11 -9.82 8.15
CA GLN A 46 11.10 -8.61 8.98
C GLN A 46 10.42 -8.90 10.33
N PRO A 47 11.12 -9.55 11.26
CA PRO A 47 10.52 -10.00 12.52
C PRO A 47 9.77 -8.92 13.28
N GLU A 48 10.27 -7.67 13.25
CA GLU A 48 9.70 -6.53 13.97
C GLU A 48 8.27 -6.19 13.50
N THR A 49 7.95 -6.48 12.25
CA THR A 49 6.64 -6.24 11.64
C THR A 49 5.88 -7.53 11.36
N ASP A 50 6.58 -8.58 10.89
CA ASP A 50 5.94 -9.82 10.42
C ASP A 50 5.40 -10.68 11.57
N MET A 51 6.00 -10.56 12.77
CA MET A 51 5.59 -11.31 13.96
C MET A 51 4.41 -10.71 14.70
N ARG A 52 3.82 -9.62 14.20
CA ARG A 52 2.74 -8.91 14.89
C ARG A 52 1.71 -8.33 13.92
N GLN A 53 0.44 -8.46 14.29
CA GLN A 53 -0.67 -7.80 13.62
C GLN A 53 -1.50 -7.05 14.66
N ASP A 54 -1.44 -5.73 14.61
CA ASP A 54 -2.25 -4.82 15.41
C ASP A 54 -3.52 -4.44 14.65
N ASN A 55 -4.57 -4.08 15.37
CA ASN A 55 -5.85 -3.61 14.81
C ASN A 55 -6.50 -4.62 13.86
N VAL A 56 -6.61 -5.88 14.30
CA VAL A 56 -7.38 -6.90 13.56
C VAL A 56 -8.83 -6.41 13.44
N LEU A 57 -9.27 -6.22 12.19
CA LEU A 57 -10.61 -5.73 11.94
C LEU A 57 -11.66 -6.79 12.30
N ALA A 58 -12.75 -6.38 12.96
CA ALA A 58 -13.85 -7.27 13.32
C ALA A 58 -14.50 -7.97 12.10
N SER A 59 -14.36 -7.41 10.90
CA SER A 59 -14.82 -8.02 9.64
C SER A 59 -13.85 -9.06 9.08
N ASN A 60 -12.61 -9.13 9.58
CA ASN A 60 -11.58 -10.05 9.09
C ASN A 60 -11.46 -11.27 10.00
N SER A 61 -11.98 -12.40 9.55
CA SER A 61 -11.87 -13.68 10.24
C SER A 61 -10.63 -14.50 9.86
N GLN A 62 -9.81 -14.01 8.92
CA GLN A 62 -8.57 -14.65 8.48
C GLN A 62 -7.36 -13.80 8.85
N ILE A 63 -6.40 -14.40 9.56
CA ILE A 63 -5.14 -13.79 9.98
C ILE A 63 -4.01 -14.56 9.32
N VAL A 64 -3.13 -13.88 8.58
CA VAL A 64 -2.06 -14.52 7.80
C VAL A 64 -0.71 -13.98 8.24
N PHE A 65 0.21 -14.87 8.59
CA PHE A 65 1.63 -14.58 8.81
C PHE A 65 2.45 -15.08 7.61
N ASN A 66 3.34 -14.24 7.08
CA ASN A 66 4.25 -14.63 6.01
C ASN A 66 5.61 -15.05 6.61
N VAL A 67 6.04 -16.27 6.30
CA VAL A 67 7.29 -16.87 6.80
C VAL A 67 8.23 -17.22 5.65
N LYS A 68 9.51 -17.42 5.95
CA LYS A 68 10.53 -17.84 4.97
C LYS A 68 10.27 -19.24 4.42
N SER A 69 9.90 -20.18 5.29
CA SER A 69 9.59 -21.54 4.89
C SER A 69 8.64 -22.22 5.89
N LEU A 70 7.66 -22.92 5.36
CA LEU A 70 6.77 -23.78 6.16
C LEU A 70 7.45 -25.08 6.61
N LEU A 71 8.41 -25.59 5.83
CA LEU A 71 9.11 -26.83 6.14
C LEU A 71 9.95 -26.77 7.40
N SER A 72 10.45 -25.59 7.74
CA SER A 72 11.25 -25.35 8.94
C SER A 72 10.49 -24.62 10.05
N LEU A 73 9.17 -24.47 9.92
CA LEU A 73 8.36 -23.72 10.87
C LEU A 73 8.19 -24.57 12.16
N PRO A 74 8.63 -24.07 13.33
CA PRO A 74 8.40 -24.76 14.61
C PRO A 74 6.94 -24.62 15.05
N GLU A 75 6.54 -25.32 16.11
CA GLU A 75 5.31 -24.98 16.82
C GLU A 75 5.39 -23.55 17.39
N ILE A 76 4.32 -22.76 17.22
CA ILE A 76 4.30 -21.34 17.57
C ILE A 76 3.24 -21.04 18.62
N PRO A 77 3.60 -20.37 19.75
CA PRO A 77 2.67 -19.94 20.79
C PRO A 77 2.13 -18.53 20.47
N LEU A 78 1.06 -18.45 19.70
CA LEU A 78 0.44 -17.15 19.40
C LEU A 78 -0.13 -16.49 20.65
N GLN A 79 0.19 -15.22 20.82
CA GLN A 79 -0.37 -14.35 21.84
C GLN A 79 -1.49 -13.50 21.24
N PHE A 80 -2.57 -13.31 21.99
CA PHE A 80 -3.73 -12.54 21.53
C PHE A 80 -4.12 -11.49 22.57
N THR A 81 -4.45 -10.30 22.09
CA THR A 81 -5.28 -9.35 22.83
C THR A 81 -6.72 -9.54 22.37
N LEU A 82 -7.62 -9.79 23.29
CA LEU A 82 -9.04 -9.99 23.04
C LEU A 82 -9.85 -8.80 23.57
N THR A 83 -11.09 -8.70 23.14
CA THR A 83 -12.07 -7.82 23.81
C THR A 83 -12.17 -8.16 25.28
N PRO A 84 -12.39 -7.17 26.19
CA PRO A 84 -12.35 -7.40 27.64
C PRO A 84 -13.26 -8.53 28.10
N GLY A 85 -12.74 -9.46 28.88
CA GLY A 85 -13.47 -10.61 29.43
C GLY A 85 -13.68 -11.79 28.47
N ALA A 86 -13.37 -11.66 27.19
CA ALA A 86 -13.46 -12.74 26.21
C ALA A 86 -12.41 -13.82 26.43
N THR A 87 -12.71 -15.06 26.03
CA THR A 87 -11.82 -16.23 26.09
C THR A 87 -11.56 -16.79 24.71
N ILE A 88 -10.43 -17.48 24.51
CA ILE A 88 -10.03 -18.06 23.22
C ILE A 88 -9.66 -19.53 23.37
N GLU A 89 -9.99 -20.34 22.37
CA GLU A 89 -9.64 -21.76 22.26
C GLU A 89 -9.17 -22.05 20.81
N PRO A 90 -7.98 -22.63 20.60
CA PRO A 90 -6.93 -23.01 21.59
C PRO A 90 -6.52 -21.86 22.52
N ALA A 91 -6.01 -22.23 23.71
CA ALA A 91 -5.70 -21.24 24.74
C ALA A 91 -4.62 -20.24 24.26
N ASN A 92 -4.74 -18.99 24.70
CA ASN A 92 -3.76 -17.94 24.46
C ASN A 92 -2.35 -18.40 24.88
N GLY A 93 -1.38 -18.29 23.97
CA GLY A 93 0.00 -18.74 24.18
C GLY A 93 0.20 -20.25 24.12
N SER A 94 -0.80 -21.05 23.73
CA SER A 94 -0.61 -22.49 23.52
C SER A 94 0.20 -22.77 22.25
N MET A 95 1.10 -23.75 22.31
CA MET A 95 1.89 -24.20 21.15
C MET A 95 0.97 -24.82 20.10
N GLN A 96 1.09 -24.38 18.86
CA GLN A 96 0.32 -24.89 17.73
C GLN A 96 1.24 -25.15 16.54
N ASP A 97 0.97 -26.24 15.82
CA ASP A 97 1.65 -26.59 14.59
C ASP A 97 0.91 -26.01 13.38
N PHE A 98 1.54 -25.04 12.70
CA PHE A 98 1.01 -24.41 11.49
C PHE A 98 1.63 -24.97 10.20
N SER A 99 2.58 -25.89 10.28
CA SER A 99 3.24 -26.49 9.10
C SER A 99 2.29 -27.31 8.24
N ASN A 100 1.21 -27.82 8.84
CA ASN A 100 0.22 -28.67 8.19
C ASN A 100 -1.07 -27.92 7.77
N GLY A 101 -1.08 -26.59 7.86
CA GLY A 101 -2.19 -25.74 7.44
C GLY A 101 -2.74 -24.82 8.54
N PRO A 102 -3.84 -24.15 8.28
CA PRO A 102 -4.39 -23.14 9.17
C PRO A 102 -4.92 -23.74 10.46
N VAL A 103 -4.75 -23.01 11.56
CA VAL A 103 -5.34 -23.34 12.87
C VAL A 103 -6.54 -22.44 13.13
N THR A 104 -7.63 -23.03 13.60
CA THR A 104 -8.88 -22.32 13.87
C THR A 104 -8.96 -21.99 15.37
N TYR A 105 -9.20 -20.71 15.68
CA TYR A 105 -9.41 -20.19 17.01
C TYR A 105 -10.85 -19.74 17.19
N LYS A 106 -11.46 -20.13 18.30
CA LYS A 106 -12.79 -19.69 18.70
C LYS A 106 -12.69 -18.71 19.85
N VAL A 107 -13.17 -17.49 19.66
CA VAL A 107 -13.28 -16.46 20.71
C VAL A 107 -14.71 -16.48 21.24
N THR A 108 -14.87 -16.49 22.54
CA THR A 108 -16.17 -16.48 23.23
C THR A 108 -16.24 -15.23 24.12
N SER A 109 -17.36 -14.50 24.05
CA SER A 109 -17.62 -13.31 24.86
C SER A 109 -17.63 -13.59 26.36
N GLU A 110 -17.46 -12.56 27.19
CA GLU A 110 -17.52 -12.68 28.65
C GLU A 110 -18.86 -13.22 29.16
N ASP A 111 -19.97 -12.86 28.50
CA ASP A 111 -21.32 -13.35 28.84
C ASP A 111 -21.57 -14.79 28.36
N GLY A 112 -20.64 -15.35 27.56
CA GLY A 112 -20.71 -16.70 27.01
C GLY A 112 -21.81 -16.92 25.94
N GLN A 113 -22.50 -15.86 25.48
CA GLN A 113 -23.60 -15.97 24.56
C GLN A 113 -23.18 -15.84 23.10
N TRP A 114 -22.05 -15.21 22.85
CA TRP A 114 -21.54 -14.93 21.51
C TRP A 114 -20.19 -15.59 21.30
N SER A 115 -19.94 -16.01 20.09
CA SER A 115 -18.61 -16.51 19.71
C SER A 115 -18.31 -16.18 18.26
N ARG A 116 -17.01 -15.98 17.99
CA ARG A 116 -16.48 -15.76 16.64
C ARG A 116 -15.33 -16.72 16.38
N THR A 117 -15.23 -17.19 15.16
CA THR A 117 -14.17 -18.09 14.72
C THR A 117 -13.20 -17.32 13.83
N TYR A 118 -11.90 -17.45 14.14
CA TYR A 118 -10.80 -16.92 13.36
C TYR A 118 -9.94 -18.06 12.84
N THR A 119 -9.44 -17.90 11.62
CA THR A 119 -8.47 -18.82 11.04
C THR A 119 -7.12 -18.13 10.99
N VAL A 120 -6.11 -18.72 11.64
CA VAL A 120 -4.73 -18.24 11.55
C VAL A 120 -3.95 -19.18 10.64
N GLU A 121 -3.28 -18.61 9.66
CA GLU A 121 -2.53 -19.32 8.63
C GLU A 121 -1.11 -18.74 8.53
N PHE A 122 -0.14 -19.63 8.35
CA PHE A 122 1.23 -19.27 7.96
C PHE A 122 1.42 -19.64 6.50
N ARG A 123 2.03 -18.73 5.73
CA ARG A 123 2.31 -18.92 4.29
C ARG A 123 3.76 -18.60 4.02
N GLU A 124 4.36 -19.31 3.09
CA GLU A 124 5.66 -18.87 2.58
C GLU A 124 5.51 -17.53 1.87
N ALA A 125 6.42 -16.61 2.19
CA ALA A 125 6.42 -15.29 1.56
C ALA A 125 6.71 -15.46 0.06
N GLU A 126 5.86 -14.89 -0.78
CA GLU A 126 6.01 -14.96 -2.22
C GLU A 126 6.86 -13.79 -2.74
N MET A 127 7.65 -14.07 -3.78
CA MET A 127 8.28 -13.01 -4.56
C MET A 127 7.18 -12.10 -5.12
N PRO A 128 7.37 -10.78 -5.07
CA PRO A 128 6.39 -9.86 -5.63
C PRO A 128 6.21 -10.12 -7.12
N LYS A 129 5.00 -9.87 -7.61
CA LYS A 129 4.71 -9.93 -9.04
C LYS A 129 5.59 -8.92 -9.77
N VAL A 130 6.19 -9.34 -10.86
CA VAL A 130 7.08 -8.51 -11.69
C VAL A 130 6.53 -8.24 -13.09
N GLU A 131 5.41 -8.86 -13.44
CA GLU A 131 4.69 -8.69 -14.71
C GLU A 131 3.34 -8.04 -14.46
N PHE A 132 3.01 -6.98 -15.20
CA PHE A 132 1.80 -6.18 -15.03
C PHE A 132 1.12 -5.95 -16.38
N ASP A 133 -0.07 -6.53 -16.53
CA ASP A 133 -0.93 -6.46 -17.70
C ASP A 133 -2.05 -5.42 -17.59
N PHE A 134 -2.23 -4.82 -16.40
CA PHE A 134 -3.23 -3.80 -16.08
C PHE A 134 -4.69 -4.19 -16.37
N GLU A 135 -4.99 -5.47 -16.52
CA GLU A 135 -6.34 -5.99 -16.77
C GLU A 135 -7.25 -5.89 -15.54
N ASN A 136 -6.65 -5.84 -14.34
CA ASN A 136 -7.38 -5.89 -13.07
C ASN A 136 -7.56 -4.49 -12.48
N TYR A 137 -8.79 -3.98 -12.54
CA TYR A 137 -9.15 -2.70 -11.93
C TYR A 137 -10.59 -2.73 -11.43
N GLU A 138 -10.92 -1.77 -10.59
CA GLU A 138 -12.27 -1.57 -10.09
C GLU A 138 -12.55 -0.08 -9.88
N ILE A 139 -13.83 0.26 -9.74
CA ILE A 139 -14.24 1.59 -9.28
C ILE A 139 -14.38 1.54 -7.77
N VAL A 140 -13.66 2.41 -7.08
CA VAL A 140 -13.70 2.55 -5.63
C VAL A 140 -14.30 3.87 -5.21
N ASP A 141 -14.91 3.89 -4.03
CA ASP A 141 -15.44 5.09 -3.41
C ASP A 141 -14.32 5.82 -2.67
N GLY A 142 -14.14 7.10 -2.99
CA GLY A 142 -13.30 8.02 -2.24
C GLY A 142 -14.15 9.01 -1.45
N SER A 143 -13.67 9.44 -0.31
CA SER A 143 -14.33 10.48 0.47
C SER A 143 -13.32 11.33 1.22
N MET A 144 -13.61 12.62 1.35
CA MET A 144 -12.90 13.53 2.24
C MET A 144 -13.89 14.55 2.79
N LEU A 145 -13.97 14.68 4.11
CA LEU A 145 -14.97 15.50 4.80
C LEU A 145 -16.40 15.13 4.36
N PHE A 146 -17.06 16.00 3.59
CA PHE A 146 -18.43 15.81 3.09
C PHE A 146 -18.48 15.56 1.57
N ILE A 147 -17.32 15.38 0.93
CA ILE A 147 -17.19 15.17 -0.52
C ILE A 147 -16.99 13.69 -0.76
N SER A 148 -17.85 13.10 -1.59
CA SER A 148 -17.73 11.72 -2.07
C SER A 148 -17.51 11.72 -3.57
N TYR A 149 -16.65 10.84 -4.05
CA TYR A 149 -16.31 10.69 -5.45
C TYR A 149 -15.98 9.23 -5.77
N LYS A 150 -15.91 8.89 -7.04
CA LYS A 150 -15.55 7.55 -7.49
C LYS A 150 -14.39 7.64 -8.46
N TYR A 151 -13.45 6.68 -8.37
CA TYR A 151 -12.28 6.64 -9.24
C TYR A 151 -11.86 5.21 -9.50
N TYR A 152 -11.09 4.98 -10.56
CA TYR A 152 -10.50 3.68 -10.87
C TYR A 152 -9.25 3.43 -10.01
N SER A 153 -9.14 2.19 -9.52
CA SER A 153 -7.98 1.66 -8.79
C SER A 153 -7.58 0.33 -9.40
N TRP A 154 -6.28 0.10 -9.57
CA TRP A 154 -5.72 -1.15 -10.07
C TRP A 154 -5.28 -2.02 -8.93
N PHE A 155 -5.36 -3.33 -9.15
CA PHE A 155 -4.91 -4.33 -8.20
C PHE A 155 -4.32 -5.53 -8.92
N GLU A 156 -3.56 -6.34 -8.19
CA GLU A 156 -2.98 -7.57 -8.68
C GLU A 156 -3.52 -8.75 -7.88
N TYR A 157 -3.46 -9.95 -8.45
CA TYR A 157 -3.66 -11.18 -7.71
C TYR A 157 -2.31 -11.81 -7.38
N ASP A 158 -2.13 -12.20 -6.11
CA ASP A 158 -1.01 -13.04 -5.72
C ASP A 158 -1.20 -14.49 -6.22
N ARG A 159 -0.18 -15.34 -6.06
CA ARG A 159 -0.23 -16.75 -6.49
C ARG A 159 -1.35 -17.55 -5.85
N SER A 160 -1.79 -17.15 -4.66
CA SER A 160 -2.92 -17.76 -3.94
C SER A 160 -4.27 -17.23 -4.42
N GLY A 161 -4.31 -16.29 -5.37
CA GLY A 161 -5.53 -15.67 -5.88
C GLY A 161 -6.08 -14.56 -4.96
N ASN A 162 -5.32 -14.09 -3.98
CA ASN A 162 -5.75 -12.98 -3.14
C ASN A 162 -5.47 -11.64 -3.84
N LYS A 163 -6.43 -10.73 -3.73
CA LYS A 163 -6.30 -9.38 -4.25
C LYS A 163 -5.27 -8.56 -3.46
N ARG A 164 -4.34 -7.93 -4.18
CA ARG A 164 -3.30 -7.04 -3.64
C ARG A 164 -3.39 -5.67 -4.29
N SER A 165 -3.61 -4.63 -3.50
CA SER A 165 -3.60 -3.24 -3.97
C SER A 165 -2.17 -2.71 -3.92
N VAL A 166 -1.43 -2.90 -5.01
CA VAL A 166 -0.03 -2.44 -5.13
C VAL A 166 0.09 -1.10 -5.83
N TRP A 167 -0.95 -0.70 -6.58
CA TRP A 167 -0.96 0.50 -7.40
C TRP A 167 -1.71 1.64 -6.75
N ALA A 168 -1.17 2.84 -6.89
CA ALA A 168 -1.82 4.09 -6.49
C ALA A 168 -1.78 5.13 -7.61
N THR A 169 -2.68 6.10 -7.54
CA THR A 169 -2.80 7.21 -8.49
C THR A 169 -3.11 8.51 -7.77
N GLY A 170 -2.87 9.65 -8.43
CA GLY A 170 -3.34 10.97 -7.99
C GLY A 170 -4.85 11.20 -8.13
N ASN A 171 -5.61 10.21 -8.61
CA ASN A 171 -7.06 10.33 -8.80
C ASN A 171 -7.80 10.70 -7.52
N GLN A 172 -7.34 10.21 -6.37
CA GLN A 172 -7.95 10.56 -5.08
C GLN A 172 -7.86 12.06 -4.81
N GLY A 173 -6.67 12.65 -5.00
CA GLY A 173 -6.47 14.09 -4.86
C GLY A 173 -7.28 14.91 -5.89
N PHE A 174 -7.35 14.42 -7.13
CA PHE A 174 -8.14 15.05 -8.18
C PHE A 174 -9.65 15.05 -7.88
N GLY A 175 -10.17 13.93 -7.35
CA GLY A 175 -11.60 13.77 -7.03
C GLY A 175 -12.10 14.72 -5.96
N MET A 176 -11.24 15.15 -5.02
CA MET A 176 -11.63 16.14 -4.00
C MET A 176 -12.08 17.47 -4.59
N GLY A 177 -11.48 17.91 -5.70
CA GLY A 177 -11.84 19.14 -6.40
C GLY A 177 -12.83 18.94 -7.54
N ASN A 178 -13.08 17.72 -7.97
CA ASN A 178 -13.80 17.34 -9.17
C ASN A 178 -14.81 16.20 -8.93
N SER A 179 -15.45 16.18 -7.78
CA SER A 179 -16.35 15.10 -7.34
C SER A 179 -17.62 14.93 -8.19
N ASN A 180 -17.94 15.90 -9.02
CA ASN A 180 -19.06 15.87 -9.96
C ASN A 180 -18.75 15.14 -11.28
N LEU A 181 -17.48 14.81 -11.53
CA LEU A 181 -17.07 14.06 -12.72
C LEU A 181 -17.28 12.57 -12.51
N SER A 182 -17.53 11.85 -13.60
CA SER A 182 -17.52 10.39 -13.62
C SER A 182 -16.08 9.87 -13.54
N ALA A 183 -15.87 8.63 -13.09
CA ALA A 183 -14.56 8.03 -12.98
C ALA A 183 -13.76 8.03 -14.31
N ASP A 184 -14.45 7.92 -15.45
CA ASP A 184 -13.87 7.92 -16.80
C ASP A 184 -13.25 9.27 -17.22
N GLU A 185 -13.63 10.35 -16.53
CA GLU A 185 -13.15 11.70 -16.78
C GLU A 185 -11.91 12.06 -15.96
N TYR A 186 -11.42 11.14 -15.12
CA TYR A 186 -10.26 11.35 -14.27
C TYR A 186 -8.94 11.23 -15.04
N PRO A 187 -7.84 11.76 -14.46
CA PRO A 187 -6.53 11.74 -15.10
C PRO A 187 -6.02 10.34 -15.46
N THR A 188 -6.26 9.35 -14.60
CA THR A 188 -5.80 7.97 -14.79
C THR A 188 -6.99 7.02 -14.85
N VAL A 189 -7.19 6.36 -16.00
CA VAL A 189 -8.34 5.50 -16.24
C VAL A 189 -7.95 4.29 -17.10
N PRO A 190 -8.68 3.16 -17.03
CA PRO A 190 -8.50 2.05 -17.95
C PRO A 190 -8.89 2.45 -19.38
N PHE A 191 -8.31 1.75 -20.36
CA PHE A 191 -8.60 1.98 -21.77
C PHE A 191 -8.61 0.65 -22.54
N ASP A 192 -9.64 0.42 -23.37
CA ASP A 192 -9.94 -0.88 -23.96
C ASP A 192 -9.01 -1.29 -25.11
N ASN A 193 -8.21 -0.39 -25.68
CA ASN A 193 -7.30 -0.69 -26.79
C ASN A 193 -5.85 -0.69 -26.30
N GLY A 194 -5.50 -1.69 -25.47
CA GLY A 194 -4.16 -1.97 -25.01
C GLY A 194 -3.21 -2.41 -26.11
N HIS A 195 -1.99 -2.71 -25.74
CA HIS A 195 -1.07 -3.47 -26.58
C HIS A 195 -1.57 -4.91 -26.70
N GLU A 196 -1.91 -5.51 -25.54
CA GLU A 196 -2.78 -6.68 -25.44
C GLU A 196 -3.94 -6.30 -24.48
N GLY A 197 -5.17 -6.71 -24.80
CA GLY A 197 -6.34 -6.45 -23.95
C GLY A 197 -6.56 -4.97 -23.62
N LYS A 198 -6.47 -4.63 -22.34
CA LYS A 198 -6.64 -3.26 -21.80
C LYS A 198 -5.31 -2.67 -21.37
N CYS A 199 -5.30 -1.36 -21.19
CA CYS A 199 -4.12 -0.64 -20.73
C CYS A 199 -4.51 0.49 -19.76
N VAL A 200 -3.52 1.17 -19.21
CA VAL A 200 -3.71 2.39 -18.43
C VAL A 200 -3.56 3.61 -19.33
N ARG A 201 -4.56 4.49 -19.34
CA ARG A 201 -4.47 5.83 -19.92
C ARG A 201 -4.25 6.86 -18.84
N MET A 202 -3.17 7.60 -18.90
CA MET A 202 -2.84 8.72 -18.04
C MET A 202 -2.88 10.01 -18.84
N ARG A 203 -3.65 11.02 -18.39
CA ARG A 203 -3.81 12.27 -19.10
C ARG A 203 -3.64 13.47 -18.16
N THR A 204 -2.89 14.46 -18.60
CA THR A 204 -2.78 15.74 -17.90
C THR A 204 -4.04 16.57 -18.15
N LEU A 205 -4.75 16.91 -17.10
CA LEU A 205 -6.02 17.65 -17.12
C LEU A 205 -5.89 18.98 -16.36
N SER A 206 -6.86 19.89 -16.53
CA SER A 206 -7.05 21.00 -15.58
C SER A 206 -7.36 20.42 -14.20
N ALA A 207 -6.71 20.92 -13.17
CA ALA A 207 -6.90 20.44 -11.81
C ALA A 207 -8.25 20.87 -11.18
N GLY A 208 -8.99 21.75 -11.86
CA GLY A 208 -10.29 22.24 -11.45
C GLY A 208 -10.25 23.43 -10.49
N PRO A 209 -11.42 24.07 -10.24
CA PRO A 209 -11.47 25.38 -9.57
C PRO A 209 -10.90 25.40 -8.16
N LEU A 210 -11.08 24.33 -7.38
CA LEU A 210 -10.54 24.24 -6.03
C LEU A 210 -9.01 24.22 -6.02
N ALA A 211 -8.41 23.43 -6.89
CA ALA A 211 -6.97 23.34 -7.02
C ALA A 211 -6.36 24.61 -7.63
N GLU A 212 -7.04 25.24 -8.61
CA GLU A 212 -6.64 26.51 -9.18
C GLU A 212 -6.61 27.64 -8.15
N ALA A 213 -7.55 27.66 -7.20
CA ALA A 213 -7.54 28.60 -6.08
C ALA A 213 -6.31 28.42 -5.18
N LEU A 214 -5.74 27.21 -5.14
CA LEU A 214 -4.48 26.86 -4.47
C LEU A 214 -3.25 26.99 -5.39
N LYS A 215 -3.41 27.62 -6.56
CA LYS A 215 -2.38 27.79 -7.60
C LYS A 215 -1.85 26.47 -8.17
N LYS A 216 -2.66 25.43 -8.16
CA LYS A 216 -2.40 24.12 -8.78
C LYS A 216 -3.26 24.03 -10.04
N TYR A 217 -2.69 24.34 -11.20
CA TYR A 217 -3.46 24.57 -12.43
C TYR A 217 -3.71 23.31 -13.26
N MET A 218 -2.90 22.29 -13.06
CA MET A 218 -3.07 21.02 -13.77
C MET A 218 -2.81 19.83 -12.83
N ALA A 219 -3.33 18.68 -13.24
CA ALA A 219 -3.09 17.40 -12.62
C ALA A 219 -2.60 16.43 -13.70
N ALA A 220 -1.36 15.99 -13.59
CA ALA A 220 -0.84 14.93 -14.44
C ALA A 220 -1.46 13.59 -14.05
N GLY A 221 -1.89 12.81 -15.05
CA GLY A 221 -2.22 11.42 -14.83
C GLY A 221 -0.97 10.65 -14.45
N ASN A 222 -1.06 9.86 -13.41
CA ASN A 222 0.04 9.03 -12.92
C ASN A 222 -0.47 7.69 -12.41
N LEU A 223 0.42 6.70 -12.44
CA LEU A 223 0.24 5.39 -11.81
C LEU A 223 1.57 5.00 -11.19
N PHE A 224 1.56 4.54 -9.95
CA PHE A 224 2.80 4.16 -9.29
C PHE A 224 2.58 3.02 -8.28
N ILE A 225 3.62 2.21 -8.09
CA ILE A 225 3.65 1.24 -7.00
C ILE A 225 3.79 2.00 -5.68
N GLY A 226 2.86 1.78 -4.75
CA GLY A 226 2.82 2.41 -3.45
C GLY A 226 1.41 2.77 -2.98
N ALA A 227 1.27 3.87 -2.24
CA ALA A 227 -0.01 4.35 -1.70
C ALA A 227 -0.18 5.87 -1.89
N PHE A 228 -1.41 6.34 -1.82
CA PHE A 228 -1.72 7.76 -1.86
C PHE A 228 -2.35 8.20 -0.53
N ASP A 229 -1.74 9.19 0.11
CA ASP A 229 -2.22 9.80 1.36
C ASP A 229 -3.11 11.00 1.03
N VAL A 230 -4.42 10.79 1.09
CA VAL A 230 -5.41 11.81 0.75
C VAL A 230 -5.39 12.99 1.71
N ASP A 231 -5.04 12.78 2.97
CA ASP A 231 -5.04 13.84 3.98
C ASP A 231 -3.92 14.86 3.72
N LYS A 232 -2.80 14.40 3.14
CA LYS A 232 -1.69 15.26 2.72
C LYS A 232 -1.91 15.97 1.39
N ALA A 233 -2.81 15.49 0.53
CA ALA A 233 -2.96 15.99 -0.84
C ALA A 233 -3.24 17.49 -0.94
N LEU A 234 -3.93 18.09 0.03
CA LEU A 234 -4.21 19.53 0.06
C LEU A 234 -3.04 20.38 0.57
N THR A 235 -2.29 19.87 1.53
CA THR A 235 -1.25 20.62 2.25
C THR A 235 0.14 20.41 1.64
N SER A 236 0.47 19.18 1.26
CA SER A 236 1.77 18.77 0.71
C SER A 236 1.58 17.69 -0.35
N SER A 237 1.23 18.12 -1.57
CA SER A 237 0.92 17.19 -2.66
C SER A 237 2.07 16.25 -3.05
N LEU A 238 3.32 16.66 -2.87
CA LEU A 238 4.48 15.80 -3.08
C LEU A 238 4.54 14.67 -2.05
N GLU A 239 4.28 14.99 -0.77
CA GLU A 239 4.29 14.02 0.32
C GLU A 239 3.04 13.11 0.34
N SER A 240 2.01 13.41 -0.49
CA SER A 240 0.84 12.54 -0.60
C SER A 240 1.08 11.27 -1.40
N THR A 241 2.14 11.23 -2.21
CA THR A 241 2.51 10.06 -3.00
C THR A 241 3.54 9.23 -2.24
N LEU A 242 3.12 8.10 -1.66
CA LEU A 242 3.96 7.22 -0.87
C LEU A 242 4.57 6.14 -1.78
N MET A 243 5.69 6.48 -2.42
CA MET A 243 6.32 5.70 -3.48
C MET A 243 6.95 4.40 -2.95
N GLY A 244 6.55 3.25 -3.51
CA GLY A 244 7.05 1.93 -3.11
C GLY A 244 6.56 1.47 -1.72
N LYS A 245 5.63 2.20 -1.08
CA LYS A 245 5.09 1.80 0.21
C LYS A 245 4.43 0.42 0.12
N ASP A 246 4.74 -0.44 1.09
CA ASP A 246 4.20 -1.80 1.23
C ASP A 246 4.52 -2.74 0.04
N PHE A 247 5.54 -2.38 -0.77
CA PHE A 247 6.03 -3.20 -1.87
C PHE A 247 7.50 -3.58 -1.64
N ALA A 248 7.73 -4.47 -0.69
CA ALA A 248 9.05 -5.03 -0.42
C ALA A 248 9.53 -5.87 -1.62
N PHE A 249 10.79 -5.70 -2.00
CA PHE A 249 11.36 -6.30 -3.20
C PHE A 249 12.69 -7.02 -2.88
N PRO A 250 12.66 -8.34 -2.72
CA PRO A 250 13.80 -9.15 -2.25
C PRO A 250 14.69 -9.65 -3.39
N ALA A 251 14.79 -8.90 -4.48
CA ALA A 251 15.65 -9.27 -5.61
C ALA A 251 16.38 -8.04 -6.17
N ARG A 252 17.47 -8.27 -6.89
CA ARG A 252 18.14 -7.23 -7.67
C ARG A 252 17.36 -6.99 -8.97
N PRO A 253 16.71 -5.84 -9.16
CA PRO A 253 16.12 -5.52 -10.43
C PRO A 253 17.21 -5.17 -11.46
N LEU A 254 17.09 -5.73 -12.67
CA LEU A 254 18.02 -5.50 -13.77
C LEU A 254 17.49 -4.45 -14.74
N LYS A 255 16.21 -4.58 -15.13
CA LYS A 255 15.58 -3.66 -16.06
C LYS A 255 14.06 -3.68 -15.94
N VAL A 256 13.45 -2.62 -16.43
CA VAL A 256 12.01 -2.54 -16.70
C VAL A 256 11.81 -2.39 -18.19
N LYS A 257 10.89 -3.15 -18.76
CA LYS A 257 10.44 -3.03 -20.15
C LYS A 257 8.92 -2.97 -20.19
N GLY A 258 8.37 -2.51 -21.30
CA GLY A 258 6.94 -2.47 -21.53
C GLY A 258 6.63 -1.76 -22.84
N TYR A 259 5.37 -1.41 -23.03
CA TYR A 259 4.91 -0.71 -24.22
C TYR A 259 4.22 0.60 -23.86
N TYR A 260 4.39 1.59 -24.73
CA TYR A 260 3.78 2.91 -24.53
C TYR A 260 3.23 3.51 -25.83
N LYS A 261 2.29 4.44 -25.68
CA LYS A 261 1.95 5.48 -26.64
C LYS A 261 1.97 6.82 -25.92
N TYR A 262 2.43 7.86 -26.58
CA TYR A 262 2.48 9.19 -26.00
C TYR A 262 2.15 10.29 -26.99
N THR A 263 1.30 11.20 -26.57
CA THR A 263 0.97 12.43 -27.31
C THR A 263 1.10 13.61 -26.37
N PRO A 264 2.02 14.56 -26.60
CA PRO A 264 2.13 15.76 -25.78
C PRO A 264 0.96 16.70 -26.03
N GLY A 265 0.53 17.40 -24.99
CA GLY A 265 -0.44 18.48 -25.10
C GLY A 265 0.13 19.69 -25.86
N PRO A 266 -0.73 20.58 -26.38
CA PRO A 266 -0.32 21.63 -27.32
C PRO A 266 0.46 22.78 -26.68
N VAL A 267 0.34 23.01 -25.37
CA VAL A 267 0.91 24.21 -24.71
C VAL A 267 1.45 23.84 -23.33
N TYR A 268 2.76 23.87 -23.20
CA TYR A 268 3.43 23.67 -21.91
C TYR A 268 3.31 24.91 -21.02
N ARG A 269 2.98 24.68 -19.74
CA ARG A 269 2.88 25.72 -18.71
C ARG A 269 3.71 25.37 -17.48
N ASN A 270 4.28 26.41 -16.86
CA ASN A 270 5.04 26.30 -15.63
C ASN A 270 4.14 26.31 -14.37
N GLU A 271 4.75 26.29 -13.19
CA GLU A 271 4.07 26.24 -11.89
C GLU A 271 3.18 27.44 -11.56
N VAL A 272 3.40 28.58 -12.25
CA VAL A 272 2.57 29.78 -12.12
C VAL A 272 1.59 29.95 -13.30
N ASN A 273 1.42 28.88 -14.08
CA ASN A 273 0.52 28.81 -15.25
C ASN A 273 0.92 29.68 -16.45
N ASP A 274 2.15 30.16 -16.52
CA ASP A 274 2.66 30.87 -17.67
C ASP A 274 3.02 29.89 -18.79
N VAL A 275 2.75 30.29 -20.02
CA VAL A 275 3.18 29.55 -21.20
C VAL A 275 4.70 29.61 -21.33
N VAL A 276 5.34 28.47 -21.51
CA VAL A 276 6.77 28.37 -21.81
C VAL A 276 6.95 28.16 -23.31
N PRO A 277 7.26 29.20 -24.09
CA PRO A 277 7.35 29.08 -25.53
C PRO A 277 8.40 28.08 -25.99
N GLY A 278 8.03 27.20 -26.93
CA GLY A 278 8.96 26.21 -27.50
C GLY A 278 9.24 24.99 -26.63
N LYS A 279 8.75 24.94 -25.36
CA LYS A 279 8.82 23.73 -24.55
C LYS A 279 7.69 22.79 -24.91
N ILE A 280 8.02 21.54 -25.21
CA ILE A 280 7.09 20.45 -25.45
C ILE A 280 7.06 19.61 -24.15
N ASP A 281 5.90 19.15 -23.76
CA ASP A 281 5.75 18.28 -22.61
C ASP A 281 6.29 16.88 -22.91
N GLU A 282 6.79 16.21 -21.90
CA GLU A 282 7.34 14.87 -21.95
C GLU A 282 6.68 14.00 -20.89
N ALA A 283 6.39 12.75 -21.22
CA ALA A 283 6.03 11.75 -20.22
C ALA A 283 7.27 11.29 -19.45
N ASP A 284 7.05 10.62 -18.32
CA ASP A 284 8.12 10.07 -17.51
C ASP A 284 7.80 8.64 -17.07
N ILE A 285 8.84 7.78 -17.11
CA ILE A 285 8.82 6.43 -16.56
C ILE A 285 10.11 6.22 -15.79
N TYR A 286 10.03 5.86 -14.53
CA TYR A 286 11.19 5.55 -13.72
C TYR A 286 10.87 4.51 -12.64
N ALA A 287 11.92 3.84 -12.15
CA ALA A 287 11.85 2.94 -11.02
C ALA A 287 13.03 3.18 -10.08
N VAL A 288 12.81 2.95 -8.79
CA VAL A 288 13.85 3.04 -7.76
C VAL A 288 13.75 1.87 -6.79
N LEU A 289 14.91 1.31 -6.44
CA LEU A 289 15.08 0.40 -5.32
C LEU A 289 15.68 1.21 -4.17
N TYR A 290 15.08 1.14 -2.97
CA TYR A 290 15.54 1.92 -1.83
C TYR A 290 15.43 1.13 -0.53
N ARG A 291 16.30 1.43 0.44
CA ARG A 291 16.22 0.84 1.79
C ARG A 291 14.93 1.30 2.47
N ASN A 292 14.15 0.35 2.96
CA ASN A 292 12.86 0.62 3.60
C ASN A 292 12.96 0.88 5.11
N LYS A 293 14.18 0.84 5.67
CA LYS A 293 14.48 1.23 7.05
C LYS A 293 15.71 2.16 7.09
N ASP A 294 15.72 3.05 8.04
CA ASP A 294 16.88 3.91 8.32
C ASP A 294 17.89 3.20 9.26
N GLU A 295 18.92 3.94 9.68
CA GLU A 295 19.98 3.42 10.54
C GLU A 295 19.52 3.09 11.96
N ASN A 296 18.32 3.55 12.37
CA ASN A 296 17.71 3.26 13.67
C ASN A 296 16.68 2.11 13.57
N GLY A 297 16.41 1.63 12.35
CA GLY A 297 15.37 0.64 12.08
C GLY A 297 13.99 1.25 11.83
N ASP A 298 13.85 2.58 11.80
CA ASP A 298 12.58 3.25 11.54
C ASP A 298 12.20 3.12 10.06
N PRO A 299 10.89 2.93 9.74
CA PRO A 299 10.43 2.80 8.37
C PRO A 299 10.75 4.01 7.50
N VAL A 300 11.27 3.78 6.31
CA VAL A 300 11.50 4.79 5.27
C VAL A 300 10.49 4.59 4.16
N VAL A 301 9.76 5.65 3.83
CA VAL A 301 8.89 5.71 2.64
C VAL A 301 9.27 6.95 1.85
N LEU A 302 9.53 6.78 0.56
CA LEU A 302 9.84 7.89 -0.34
C LEU A 302 8.56 8.56 -0.85
N ASP A 303 8.67 9.82 -1.26
CA ASP A 303 7.56 10.62 -1.79
C ASP A 303 7.93 11.33 -3.10
N GLY A 304 6.98 12.02 -3.71
CA GLY A 304 7.19 12.72 -4.98
C GLY A 304 8.26 13.83 -4.94
N GLY A 305 8.64 14.28 -3.74
CA GLY A 305 9.70 15.30 -3.57
C GLY A 305 11.10 14.71 -3.44
N ASN A 306 11.21 13.43 -3.05
CA ASN A 306 12.52 12.84 -2.70
C ASN A 306 12.82 11.50 -3.39
N VAL A 307 11.87 10.88 -4.09
CA VAL A 307 12.01 9.53 -4.68
C VAL A 307 13.23 9.35 -5.58
N LEU A 308 13.68 10.39 -6.28
CA LEU A 308 14.86 10.34 -7.16
C LEU A 308 16.15 10.82 -6.50
N THR A 309 16.08 11.42 -5.31
CA THR A 309 17.21 12.14 -4.67
C THR A 309 17.52 11.68 -3.25
N SER A 310 16.68 10.84 -2.65
CA SER A 310 16.86 10.36 -1.28
C SER A 310 18.16 9.57 -1.14
N LYS A 311 18.83 9.73 0.00
CA LYS A 311 20.02 8.95 0.38
C LYS A 311 19.76 7.44 0.52
N TYR A 312 18.50 7.05 0.66
CA TYR A 312 18.11 5.64 0.80
C TYR A 312 17.97 4.92 -0.54
N VAL A 313 17.96 5.65 -1.66
CA VAL A 313 17.93 5.04 -3.00
C VAL A 313 19.27 4.36 -3.27
N VAL A 314 19.22 3.07 -3.58
CA VAL A 314 20.41 2.25 -3.88
C VAL A 314 20.55 1.93 -5.36
N SER A 315 19.44 1.87 -6.09
CA SER A 315 19.45 1.65 -7.54
C SER A 315 18.27 2.36 -8.20
N LYS A 316 18.46 2.85 -9.42
CA LYS A 316 17.40 3.52 -10.19
C LYS A 316 17.48 3.21 -11.67
N ALA A 317 16.32 3.18 -12.31
CA ALA A 317 16.16 3.14 -13.75
C ALA A 317 15.24 4.29 -14.18
N ARG A 318 15.51 4.93 -15.31
CA ARG A 318 14.64 5.93 -15.90
C ARG A 318 14.78 5.92 -17.42
N VAL A 319 13.67 6.08 -18.12
CA VAL A 319 13.72 6.25 -19.57
C VAL A 319 14.45 7.56 -19.92
N GLU A 320 15.31 7.52 -20.94
CA GLU A 320 15.97 8.73 -21.41
C GLU A 320 14.99 9.68 -22.09
N SER A 321 14.11 9.13 -22.94
CA SER A 321 13.05 9.87 -23.62
C SER A 321 11.93 8.95 -24.07
N LEU A 322 10.73 9.51 -24.21
CA LEU A 322 9.53 8.88 -24.76
C LEU A 322 9.04 9.70 -25.95
N PRO A 323 9.59 9.50 -27.16
CA PRO A 323 9.15 10.22 -28.34
C PRO A 323 7.64 10.08 -28.58
N PRO A 324 6.95 11.12 -29.04
CA PRO A 324 5.55 11.06 -29.39
C PRO A 324 5.26 9.95 -30.40
N THR A 325 4.23 9.14 -30.13
CA THR A 325 3.79 8.06 -31.02
C THR A 325 2.33 7.72 -30.80
N GLU A 326 1.60 7.51 -31.89
CA GLU A 326 0.21 7.02 -31.87
C GLU A 326 0.12 5.49 -31.91
N THR A 327 1.22 4.83 -32.21
CA THR A 327 1.31 3.36 -32.23
C THR A 327 2.11 2.86 -31.05
N TRP A 328 1.80 1.67 -30.55
CA TRP A 328 2.54 1.03 -29.49
C TRP A 328 4.03 0.90 -29.83
N LYS A 329 4.89 1.37 -28.93
CA LYS A 329 6.34 1.26 -29.00
C LYS A 329 6.86 0.63 -27.73
N PRO A 330 7.85 -0.26 -27.82
CA PRO A 330 8.53 -0.74 -26.63
C PRO A 330 9.35 0.36 -25.98
N PHE A 331 9.43 0.32 -24.67
CA PHE A 331 10.44 1.03 -23.88
C PHE A 331 11.23 0.04 -23.05
N GLU A 332 12.46 0.42 -22.72
CA GLU A 332 13.33 -0.34 -21.85
C GLU A 332 14.18 0.65 -21.04
N MET A 333 14.37 0.36 -19.76
CA MET A 333 15.26 1.13 -18.88
C MET A 333 16.01 0.17 -17.96
N PHE A 334 17.31 0.41 -17.78
CA PHE A 334 18.19 -0.43 -16.99
C PHE A 334 18.42 0.20 -15.62
N PHE A 335 18.50 -0.64 -14.59
CA PHE A 335 18.85 -0.18 -13.26
C PHE A 335 20.36 0.11 -13.18
N GLU A 336 20.68 1.28 -12.68
CA GLU A 336 22.03 1.70 -12.33
C GLU A 336 22.16 1.72 -10.81
N GLU A 337 23.13 0.97 -10.28
CA GLU A 337 23.45 1.02 -8.86
C GLU A 337 24.06 2.36 -8.51
N ILE A 338 23.53 3.01 -7.46
CA ILE A 338 24.01 4.27 -6.90
C ILE A 338 24.78 3.99 -5.62
N ALA A 339 24.36 2.97 -4.88
CA ALA A 339 25.00 2.46 -3.68
C ALA A 339 24.91 0.93 -3.69
N PRO A 340 25.80 0.22 -2.96
CA PRO A 340 25.78 -1.23 -2.91
C PRO A 340 24.42 -1.78 -2.47
N VAL A 341 23.91 -2.75 -3.22
CA VAL A 341 22.75 -3.55 -2.84
C VAL A 341 23.26 -4.74 -2.03
N GLU A 342 22.87 -4.82 -0.77
CA GLU A 342 23.34 -5.82 0.18
C GLU A 342 22.46 -7.07 0.16
N ASP A 343 23.06 -8.26 -0.04
CA ASP A 343 22.32 -9.52 -0.16
C ASP A 343 21.52 -9.83 1.11
N ASN A 344 22.10 -9.59 2.29
CA ASN A 344 21.40 -9.79 3.55
C ASN A 344 20.15 -8.91 3.71
N LEU A 345 20.13 -7.71 3.11
CA LEU A 345 18.93 -6.87 3.10
C LEU A 345 17.92 -7.35 2.05
N LEU A 346 18.38 -7.88 0.91
CA LEU A 346 17.48 -8.53 -0.06
C LEU A 346 16.79 -9.73 0.57
N ASP A 347 17.54 -10.64 1.17
CA ASP A 347 17.04 -11.84 1.82
C ASP A 347 16.06 -11.55 2.97
N ASN A 348 16.18 -10.38 3.58
CA ASN A 348 15.34 -9.93 4.69
C ASN A 348 14.32 -8.85 4.27
N TYR A 349 13.99 -8.73 2.97
CA TYR A 349 13.02 -7.75 2.46
C TYR A 349 13.30 -6.32 2.91
N GLY A 350 14.58 -5.97 3.06
CA GLY A 350 15.03 -4.65 3.53
C GLY A 350 14.96 -3.54 2.48
N TYR A 351 14.48 -3.84 1.27
CA TYR A 351 14.28 -2.88 0.20
C TYR A 351 12.82 -2.82 -0.24
N ASN A 352 12.39 -1.63 -0.65
CA ASN A 352 11.16 -1.43 -1.39
C ASN A 352 11.48 -0.97 -2.82
N LEU A 353 10.58 -1.32 -3.75
CA LEU A 353 10.65 -0.87 -5.14
C LEU A 353 9.45 0.05 -5.44
N ALA A 354 9.75 1.23 -6.00
CA ALA A 354 8.76 2.07 -6.63
C ALA A 354 8.93 2.02 -8.15
N LEU A 355 7.83 1.90 -8.89
CA LEU A 355 7.75 2.06 -10.33
C LEU A 355 6.68 3.11 -10.63
N VAL A 356 7.03 4.11 -11.43
CA VAL A 356 6.21 5.31 -11.62
C VAL A 356 6.06 5.63 -13.09
N PHE A 357 4.83 5.93 -13.49
CA PHE A 357 4.44 6.41 -14.80
C PHE A 357 3.73 7.75 -14.64
N SER A 358 4.06 8.73 -15.49
CA SER A 358 3.43 10.05 -15.48
C SER A 358 3.24 10.60 -16.90
N SER A 359 2.06 11.17 -17.16
CA SER A 359 1.76 11.82 -18.43
C SER A 359 2.50 13.13 -18.65
N SER A 360 3.05 13.73 -17.58
CA SER A 360 3.89 14.94 -17.63
C SER A 360 5.04 14.80 -16.64
N LYS A 361 6.27 14.91 -17.14
CA LYS A 361 7.51 14.74 -16.38
C LYS A 361 7.64 15.67 -15.17
N ASP A 362 7.20 16.91 -15.36
CA ASP A 362 7.19 17.93 -14.31
C ASP A 362 5.83 18.01 -13.59
N GLY A 363 4.97 17.01 -13.76
CA GLY A 363 3.60 16.97 -13.25
C GLY A 363 3.48 17.06 -11.73
N ALA A 364 4.46 16.55 -10.99
CA ALA A 364 4.54 16.65 -9.52
C ALA A 364 4.68 18.12 -9.05
N LEU A 365 5.21 19.00 -9.92
CA LEU A 365 5.32 20.44 -9.70
C LEU A 365 4.15 21.22 -10.35
N PHE A 366 3.11 20.53 -10.82
CA PHE A 366 1.99 21.11 -11.55
C PHE A 366 2.39 21.82 -12.84
N CYS A 367 3.49 21.38 -13.47
CA CYS A 367 3.98 21.84 -14.76
C CYS A 367 3.73 20.77 -15.83
N GLY A 368 3.44 21.20 -17.07
CA GLY A 368 3.17 20.30 -18.18
C GLY A 368 2.22 20.91 -19.20
N ALA A 369 1.63 20.10 -20.06
CA ALA A 369 0.65 20.54 -21.05
C ALA A 369 -0.67 19.78 -20.86
N ILE A 370 -1.76 20.53 -20.64
CA ILE A 370 -3.10 19.94 -20.60
C ILE A 370 -3.35 19.23 -21.94
N GLY A 371 -3.75 17.96 -21.87
CA GLY A 371 -3.93 17.09 -23.03
C GLY A 371 -2.77 16.11 -23.26
N SER A 372 -1.61 16.27 -22.61
CA SER A 372 -0.56 15.25 -22.65
C SER A 372 -1.13 13.91 -22.21
N THR A 373 -0.95 12.88 -23.03
CA THR A 373 -1.57 11.57 -22.82
C THR A 373 -0.55 10.47 -23.01
N LEU A 374 -0.35 9.69 -21.94
CA LEU A 374 0.49 8.50 -21.90
C LEU A 374 -0.40 7.26 -21.75
N TYR A 375 -0.15 6.25 -22.57
CA TYR A 375 -0.68 4.90 -22.42
C TYR A 375 0.45 3.96 -22.08
N ILE A 376 0.24 3.06 -21.13
CA ILE A 376 1.22 2.04 -20.69
C ILE A 376 0.55 0.69 -20.66
N ASP A 377 1.29 -0.33 -21.11
CA ASP A 377 0.84 -1.71 -21.12
C ASP A 377 2.00 -2.70 -21.06
N ASP A 378 1.70 -3.97 -20.68
CA ASP A 378 2.61 -5.12 -20.66
C ASP A 378 3.98 -4.81 -20.05
N VAL A 379 3.98 -4.38 -18.79
CA VAL A 379 5.20 -3.99 -18.08
C VAL A 379 5.81 -5.19 -17.35
N ASP A 380 7.11 -5.38 -17.51
CA ASP A 380 7.89 -6.46 -16.90
C ASP A 380 9.12 -5.90 -16.20
N ILE A 381 9.42 -6.40 -15.00
CA ILE A 381 10.63 -6.12 -14.24
C ILE A 381 11.50 -7.38 -14.26
N SER A 382 12.58 -7.37 -15.03
CA SER A 382 13.56 -8.45 -15.01
C SER A 382 14.44 -8.35 -13.77
N ILE A 383 14.66 -9.47 -13.12
CA ILE A 383 15.50 -9.59 -11.92
C ILE A 383 16.72 -10.47 -12.17
N GLU A 384 17.76 -10.28 -11.36
CA GLU A 384 18.88 -11.21 -11.30
C GLU A 384 18.38 -12.57 -10.79
N LYS A 385 18.59 -13.62 -11.55
CA LYS A 385 18.24 -14.97 -11.12
C LYS A 385 19.32 -15.45 -10.17
N ASN A 386 18.93 -15.84 -8.96
CA ASN A 386 19.77 -16.68 -8.11
C ASN A 386 19.78 -18.09 -8.72
N ASP A 387 20.91 -18.56 -9.19
CA ASP A 387 21.10 -19.90 -9.80
C ASP A 387 20.67 -21.03 -8.84
N ASP A 388 20.56 -20.77 -7.54
CA ASP A 388 20.19 -21.74 -6.51
C ASP A 388 18.68 -22.09 -6.49
N LEU A 389 17.80 -21.34 -7.17
CA LEU A 389 16.35 -21.57 -7.18
C LEU A 389 15.88 -22.44 -8.36
N GLU A 390 16.72 -22.73 -9.35
CA GLU A 390 16.34 -23.56 -10.50
C GLU A 390 16.47 -25.09 -10.26
N GLU A 391 17.14 -25.53 -9.20
CA GLU A 391 17.31 -26.98 -8.93
C GLU A 391 16.14 -27.64 -8.20
N GLU A 392 15.31 -26.90 -7.46
CA GLU A 392 14.17 -27.46 -6.72
C GLU A 392 12.92 -27.69 -7.56
N GLY A 393 12.82 -27.12 -8.75
CA GLY A 393 11.64 -27.27 -9.65
C GLY A 393 11.70 -28.48 -10.59
N LYS A 394 12.73 -29.35 -10.53
CA LYS A 394 12.94 -30.48 -11.46
C LYS A 394 13.07 -31.86 -10.80
N GLN A 395 12.48 -32.04 -9.61
CA GLN A 395 12.34 -33.38 -9.06
C GLN A 395 10.88 -33.82 -8.92
#